data_c52c7456512d8eaf4716f82ad463c1e2
#
_entry.id   c52c7456512d8eaf4716f82ad463c1e2
#
_cell.length_a   1.000
_cell.length_b   1.000
_cell.length_c   1.000
_cell.angle_alpha   90.00
_cell.angle_beta   90.00
_cell.angle_gamma   90.00
#
_symmetry.space_group_name_H-M   'P 1'
#
loop_
_entity.id
_entity.type
_entity.pdbx_description
1 polymer ?
#
loop_
_entity_poly.entity_id
_entity_poly.type
_entity_poly.pdbx_seq_one_letter_code
_entity_poly.pdbx_strand_id
1 'polypeptide(L)'
;MGLILLTFLYFLPLSNERFIIESSNIAFYSYAPLEDIQAVNTEAIGAIDMETREFLIKIPVSAFEFPNKLMQKRFNDSYLETDLYPECIFKGKIKGESAIGELTLHGKTNEINIPIDFLEDGEKIKISTTFKVLLKDYKIKIPKILFKNIAEDIEIKVSSTFKKYIKE
;
A
#
# COMPACT_ATOMS: atom_id res chain seq x y z
N MET A 1 -32.22 0.98 -57.55
CA MET A 1 -31.73 2.10 -56.71
C MET A 1 -31.47 1.55 -55.32
N GLY A 2 -30.21 1.15 -55.07
CA GLY A 2 -29.82 0.50 -53.82
C GLY A 2 -29.35 1.53 -52.79
N LEU A 3 -29.97 1.51 -51.63
CA LEU A 3 -29.62 2.34 -50.49
C LEU A 3 -28.44 1.71 -49.72
N ILE A 4 -27.24 2.27 -49.87
CA ILE A 4 -26.06 1.85 -49.12
C ILE A 4 -26.18 2.48 -47.72
N LEU A 5 -26.50 1.61 -46.72
CA LEU A 5 -26.52 1.98 -45.33
C LEU A 5 -25.07 2.02 -44.80
N LEU A 6 -24.49 3.20 -44.73
CA LEU A 6 -23.13 3.40 -44.16
C LEU A 6 -23.23 3.32 -42.64
N THR A 7 -22.94 2.14 -42.07
CA THR A 7 -22.80 1.97 -40.61
C THR A 7 -21.52 2.65 -40.14
N PHE A 8 -21.64 3.78 -39.52
CA PHE A 8 -20.54 4.50 -38.86
C PHE A 8 -20.21 3.77 -37.55
N LEU A 9 -19.16 2.93 -37.59
CA LEU A 9 -18.66 2.27 -36.42
C LEU A 9 -17.97 3.33 -35.53
N TYR A 10 -18.67 3.80 -34.49
CA TYR A 10 -18.07 4.66 -33.49
C TYR A 10 -17.03 3.85 -32.71
N PHE A 11 -15.77 4.10 -33.02
CA PHE A 11 -14.66 3.67 -32.19
C PHE A 11 -14.66 4.56 -30.94
N LEU A 12 -15.32 4.09 -29.87
CA LEU A 12 -15.19 4.74 -28.56
C LEU A 12 -13.74 4.53 -28.11
N PRO A 13 -12.97 5.58 -27.84
CA PRO A 13 -11.66 5.40 -27.24
C PRO A 13 -11.85 4.71 -25.90
N LEU A 14 -11.20 3.56 -25.69
CA LEU A 14 -11.04 2.99 -24.34
C LEU A 14 -10.29 4.03 -23.50
N SER A 15 -11.01 4.76 -22.68
CA SER A 15 -10.40 5.66 -21.72
C SER A 15 -9.67 4.79 -20.69
N ASN A 16 -8.37 4.71 -20.81
CA ASN A 16 -7.53 4.00 -19.85
C ASN A 16 -7.45 4.88 -18.57
N GLU A 17 -8.42 4.71 -17.68
CA GLU A 17 -8.52 5.48 -16.44
C GLU A 17 -7.62 4.91 -15.35
N ARG A 18 -6.34 4.84 -15.66
CA ARG A 18 -5.32 4.42 -14.70
C ARG A 18 -4.73 5.61 -13.98
N PHE A 19 -4.55 5.43 -12.69
CA PHE A 19 -3.87 6.37 -11.82
C PHE A 19 -2.66 5.70 -11.21
N ILE A 20 -1.54 6.42 -11.13
CA ILE A 20 -0.28 5.95 -10.55
C ILE A 20 0.08 6.79 -9.33
N ILE A 21 0.77 6.22 -8.36
CA ILE A 21 1.24 6.96 -7.20
C ILE A 21 2.14 8.12 -7.65
N GLU A 22 1.78 9.32 -7.25
CA GLU A 22 2.59 10.54 -7.39
C GLU A 22 3.40 10.79 -6.12
N SER A 23 2.78 10.56 -4.95
CA SER A 23 3.44 10.65 -3.65
C SER A 23 2.76 9.70 -2.66
N SER A 24 3.53 9.22 -1.70
CA SER A 24 3.04 8.38 -0.61
C SER A 24 3.73 8.73 0.69
N ASN A 25 3.02 8.56 1.80
CA ASN A 25 3.56 8.58 3.14
C ASN A 25 2.93 7.40 3.88
N ILE A 26 3.75 6.40 4.20
CA ILE A 26 3.33 5.20 4.92
C ILE A 26 4.11 5.19 6.23
N ALA A 27 3.43 5.41 7.34
CA ALA A 27 4.03 5.40 8.66
C ALA A 27 3.50 4.21 9.46
N PHE A 28 4.34 3.62 10.29
CA PHE A 28 3.90 2.69 11.30
C PHE A 28 4.32 3.12 12.70
N TYR A 29 3.52 2.71 13.66
CA TYR A 29 3.71 2.97 15.08
C TYR A 29 3.54 1.69 15.88
N SER A 30 4.49 1.46 16.79
CA SER A 30 4.37 0.47 17.83
C SER A 30 4.65 1.12 19.17
N TYR A 31 3.68 1.05 20.06
CA TYR A 31 3.85 1.56 21.42
C TYR A 31 4.75 0.63 22.21
N ALA A 32 5.76 1.17 22.84
CA ALA A 32 6.67 0.44 23.71
C ALA A 32 6.96 1.25 25.00
N PRO A 33 7.15 0.59 26.17
CA PRO A 33 7.26 1.30 27.45
C PRO A 33 8.46 2.22 27.61
N LEU A 34 9.52 1.99 26.83
CA LEU A 34 10.77 2.75 26.95
C LEU A 34 10.93 3.76 25.81
N GLU A 35 10.54 3.42 24.60
CA GLU A 35 10.65 4.26 23.42
C GLU A 35 9.67 3.75 22.35
N ASP A 36 8.78 4.63 21.89
CA ASP A 36 7.87 4.28 20.79
C ASP A 36 8.68 4.04 19.52
N ILE A 37 8.28 3.00 18.77
CA ILE A 37 8.90 2.67 17.50
C ILE A 37 8.07 3.28 16.41
N GLN A 38 8.70 4.13 15.61
CA GLN A 38 8.06 4.71 14.42
C GLN A 38 9.03 4.71 13.24
N ALA A 39 8.48 4.54 12.04
CA ALA A 39 9.21 4.71 10.80
C ALA A 39 8.27 5.15 9.70
N VAL A 40 8.85 5.78 8.67
CA VAL A 40 8.13 6.33 7.53
C VAL A 40 8.76 5.84 6.23
N ASN A 41 7.91 5.50 5.26
CA ASN A 41 8.29 5.15 3.90
C ASN A 41 7.57 6.07 2.92
N THR A 42 8.31 6.66 1.99
CA THR A 42 7.78 7.54 0.94
C THR A 42 8.05 7.01 -0.48
N GLU A 43 8.54 5.77 -0.59
CA GLU A 43 8.98 5.17 -1.86
C GLU A 43 8.01 4.12 -2.41
N ALA A 44 6.76 4.09 -1.92
CA ALA A 44 5.77 3.19 -2.47
C ALA A 44 5.45 3.54 -3.93
N ILE A 45 5.31 2.52 -4.76
CA ILE A 45 4.85 2.62 -6.14
C ILE A 45 3.56 1.82 -6.31
N GLY A 46 2.73 2.23 -7.27
CA GLY A 46 1.50 1.47 -7.52
C GLY A 46 0.57 2.17 -8.48
N ALA A 47 -0.51 1.47 -8.79
CA ALA A 47 -1.55 1.94 -9.69
C ALA A 47 -2.94 1.50 -9.24
N ILE A 48 -3.93 2.28 -9.67
CA ILE A 48 -5.35 1.98 -9.56
C ILE A 48 -5.95 2.07 -10.97
N ASP A 49 -6.70 1.05 -11.35
CA ASP A 49 -7.55 1.06 -12.54
C ASP A 49 -8.97 1.46 -12.09
N MET A 50 -9.44 2.60 -12.54
CA MET A 50 -10.73 3.15 -12.10
C MET A 50 -11.92 2.48 -12.79
N GLU A 51 -11.71 1.80 -13.90
CA GLU A 51 -12.75 1.02 -14.59
C GLU A 51 -13.05 -0.27 -13.82
N THR A 52 -11.99 -1.02 -13.46
CA THR A 52 -12.11 -2.30 -12.74
C THR A 52 -12.09 -2.16 -11.23
N ARG A 53 -11.68 -0.98 -10.73
CA ARG A 53 -11.40 -0.69 -9.31
C ARG A 53 -10.28 -1.56 -8.74
N GLU A 54 -9.49 -2.18 -9.57
CA GLU A 54 -8.33 -2.98 -9.15
C GLU A 54 -7.14 -2.08 -8.82
N PHE A 55 -6.37 -2.50 -7.83
CA PHE A 55 -5.14 -1.81 -7.45
C PHE A 55 -4.00 -2.79 -7.21
N LEU A 56 -2.78 -2.29 -7.40
CA LEU A 56 -1.53 -2.94 -7.00
C LEU A 56 -0.59 -1.89 -6.42
N ILE A 57 -0.19 -2.09 -5.17
CA ILE A 57 0.77 -1.25 -4.45
C ILE A 57 1.95 -2.09 -4.04
N LYS A 58 3.17 -1.58 -4.27
CA LYS A 58 4.42 -2.18 -3.83
C LYS A 58 5.18 -1.20 -2.96
N ILE A 59 5.67 -1.67 -1.84
CA ILE A 59 6.38 -0.88 -0.84
C ILE A 59 7.73 -1.55 -0.60
N PRO A 60 8.85 -0.90 -0.98
CA PRO A 60 10.18 -1.41 -0.67
C PRO A 60 10.38 -1.35 0.86
N VAL A 61 10.51 -2.51 1.50
CA VAL A 61 10.53 -2.58 2.98
C VAL A 61 11.78 -1.95 3.56
N SER A 62 12.92 -2.06 2.89
CA SER A 62 14.18 -1.46 3.33
C SER A 62 14.18 0.08 3.29
N ALA A 63 13.22 0.70 2.58
CA ALA A 63 13.08 2.15 2.49
C ALA A 63 12.30 2.77 3.66
N PHE A 64 11.93 1.99 4.68
CA PHE A 64 11.44 2.57 5.92
C PHE A 64 12.56 3.29 6.66
N GLU A 65 12.39 4.57 6.92
CA GLU A 65 13.35 5.40 7.64
C GLU A 65 12.97 5.53 9.11
N PHE A 66 13.95 5.25 9.98
CA PHE A 66 13.82 5.35 11.44
C PHE A 66 14.66 6.51 11.96
N PRO A 67 14.21 7.23 13.00
CA PRO A 67 15.05 8.19 13.71
C PRO A 67 16.30 7.52 14.31
N ASN A 68 16.17 6.26 14.77
CA ASN A 68 17.24 5.49 15.38
C ASN A 68 17.86 4.52 14.38
N LYS A 69 19.12 4.72 14.00
CA LYS A 69 19.85 3.91 13.03
C LYS A 69 20.06 2.45 13.45
N LEU A 70 20.21 2.19 14.74
CA LEU A 70 20.31 0.82 15.27
C LEU A 70 18.96 0.09 15.13
N MET A 71 17.86 0.79 15.38
CA MET A 71 16.52 0.26 15.17
C MET A 71 16.27 -0.07 13.70
N GLN A 72 16.64 0.84 12.79
CA GLN A 72 16.55 0.61 11.34
C GLN A 72 17.33 -0.64 10.92
N LYS A 73 18.56 -0.80 11.42
CA LYS A 73 19.37 -1.99 11.12
C LYS A 73 18.70 -3.27 11.62
N ARG A 74 18.17 -3.28 12.85
CA ARG A 74 17.47 -4.45 13.40
C ARG A 74 16.19 -4.76 12.64
N PHE A 75 15.45 -3.72 12.24
CA PHE A 75 14.25 -3.86 11.40
C PHE A 75 14.59 -4.57 10.09
N ASN A 76 15.63 -4.14 9.38
CA ASN A 76 16.01 -4.73 8.12
C ASN A 76 16.59 -6.14 8.26
N ASP A 77 17.55 -6.34 9.19
CA ASP A 77 18.34 -7.56 9.24
C ASP A 77 17.65 -8.70 10.03
N SER A 78 16.86 -8.34 11.05
CA SER A 78 16.41 -9.34 12.03
C SER A 78 14.89 -9.51 12.10
N TYR A 79 14.11 -8.46 11.80
CA TYR A 79 12.67 -8.52 11.94
C TYR A 79 11.95 -8.72 10.62
N LEU A 80 12.28 -7.92 9.62
CA LEU A 80 11.68 -8.01 8.28
C LEU A 80 12.54 -8.77 7.28
N GLU A 81 13.81 -9.04 7.61
CA GLU A 81 14.74 -9.78 6.75
C GLU A 81 14.68 -9.29 5.30
N THR A 82 14.90 -7.98 5.11
CA THR A 82 14.62 -7.29 3.84
C THR A 82 15.45 -7.78 2.66
N ASP A 83 16.58 -8.46 2.90
CA ASP A 83 17.35 -9.14 1.86
C ASP A 83 16.60 -10.36 1.29
N LEU A 84 15.75 -11.01 2.09
CA LEU A 84 14.94 -12.16 1.68
C LEU A 84 13.53 -11.73 1.24
N TYR A 85 12.98 -10.70 1.88
CA TYR A 85 11.62 -10.20 1.67
C TYR A 85 11.64 -8.69 1.38
N PRO A 86 12.15 -8.27 0.22
CA PRO A 86 12.41 -6.85 -0.07
C PRO A 86 11.15 -6.01 -0.23
N GLU A 87 10.03 -6.61 -0.59
CA GLU A 87 8.80 -5.90 -0.91
C GLU A 87 7.62 -6.32 -0.03
N CYS A 88 6.82 -5.33 0.40
CA CYS A 88 5.46 -5.52 0.84
C CYS A 88 4.53 -5.23 -0.34
N ILE A 89 3.57 -6.12 -0.63
CA ILE A 89 2.67 -6.00 -1.78
C ILE A 89 1.23 -6.04 -1.29
N PHE A 90 0.44 -5.03 -1.66
CA PHE A 90 -0.99 -5.03 -1.45
C PHE A 90 -1.71 -4.93 -2.81
N LYS A 91 -2.51 -5.92 -3.14
CA LYS A 91 -3.28 -5.97 -4.37
C LYS A 91 -4.72 -6.38 -4.08
N GLY A 92 -5.66 -5.82 -4.82
CA GLY A 92 -7.07 -6.11 -4.61
C GLY A 92 -7.99 -5.16 -5.35
N LYS A 93 -9.16 -4.91 -4.76
CA LYS A 93 -10.19 -4.03 -5.32
C LYS A 93 -10.69 -3.04 -4.27
N ILE A 94 -11.02 -1.83 -4.75
CA ILE A 94 -11.73 -0.82 -3.98
C ILE A 94 -13.23 -1.09 -4.11
N LYS A 95 -13.92 -1.24 -2.96
CA LYS A 95 -15.37 -1.43 -2.86
C LYS A 95 -15.94 -0.44 -1.86
N GLY A 96 -16.59 0.61 -2.37
CA GLY A 96 -17.05 1.71 -1.51
C GLY A 96 -15.89 2.36 -0.77
N GLU A 97 -15.99 2.42 0.55
CA GLU A 97 -14.96 2.98 1.45
C GLU A 97 -14.01 1.89 2.00
N SER A 98 -13.77 0.85 1.22
CA SER A 98 -12.89 -0.26 1.63
C SER A 98 -11.96 -0.68 0.51
N ALA A 99 -10.71 -0.99 0.87
CA ALA A 99 -9.76 -1.71 0.03
C ALA A 99 -9.69 -3.17 0.52
N ILE A 100 -10.11 -4.09 -0.35
CA ILE A 100 -10.18 -5.52 -0.04
C ILE A 100 -9.21 -6.26 -0.94
N GLY A 101 -8.35 -7.06 -0.35
CA GLY A 101 -7.38 -7.81 -1.14
C GLY A 101 -6.34 -8.56 -0.33
N GLU A 102 -5.28 -8.94 -0.98
CA GLU A 102 -4.17 -9.70 -0.43
C GLU A 102 -3.00 -8.79 -0.06
N LEU A 103 -2.61 -8.83 1.21
CA LEU A 103 -1.38 -8.20 1.70
C LEU A 103 -0.30 -9.28 1.86
N THR A 104 0.77 -9.13 1.09
CA THR A 104 1.97 -9.96 1.23
C THR A 104 3.04 -9.17 1.98
N LEU A 105 3.46 -9.68 3.12
CA LEU A 105 4.50 -9.10 3.96
C LEU A 105 5.36 -10.23 4.54
N HIS A 106 6.67 -10.07 4.57
CA HIS A 106 7.61 -11.06 5.12
C HIS A 106 7.36 -12.48 4.57
N GLY A 107 7.10 -12.58 3.25
CA GLY A 107 6.81 -13.83 2.56
C GLY A 107 5.48 -14.52 2.93
N LYS A 108 4.58 -13.84 3.63
CA LYS A 108 3.24 -14.33 3.98
C LYS A 108 2.17 -13.46 3.34
N THR A 109 1.16 -14.11 2.78
CA THR A 109 0.00 -13.45 2.16
C THR A 109 -1.24 -13.74 2.97
N ASN A 110 -1.96 -12.69 3.35
CA ASN A 110 -3.24 -12.76 4.03
C ASN A 110 -4.26 -11.87 3.32
N GLU A 111 -5.52 -12.30 3.30
CA GLU A 111 -6.62 -11.43 2.90
C GLU A 111 -6.90 -10.41 3.99
N ILE A 112 -7.01 -9.14 3.58
CA ILE A 112 -7.36 -8.04 4.47
C ILE A 112 -8.44 -7.17 3.86
N ASN A 113 -9.21 -6.53 4.74
CA ASN A 113 -10.19 -5.51 4.41
C ASN A 113 -9.89 -4.29 5.28
N ILE A 114 -9.48 -3.19 4.65
CA ILE A 114 -9.14 -1.96 5.35
C ILE A 114 -10.09 -0.84 4.94
N PRO A 115 -10.57 -0.03 5.91
CA PRO A 115 -11.32 1.19 5.58
C PRO A 115 -10.39 2.17 4.90
N ILE A 116 -10.91 2.91 3.93
CA ILE A 116 -10.17 3.98 3.25
C ILE A 116 -11.04 5.22 3.14
N ASP A 117 -10.43 6.38 3.33
CA ASP A 117 -10.97 7.64 2.85
C ASP A 117 -10.51 7.82 1.41
N PHE A 118 -11.44 7.91 0.50
CA PHE A 118 -11.19 8.02 -0.93
C PHE A 118 -11.77 9.32 -1.47
N LEU A 119 -10.90 10.20 -1.93
CA LEU A 119 -11.28 11.49 -2.51
C LEU A 119 -10.76 11.60 -3.94
N GLU A 120 -11.68 11.74 -4.89
CA GLU A 120 -11.38 12.03 -6.28
C GLU A 120 -11.52 13.54 -6.51
N ASP A 121 -10.46 14.16 -7.03
CA ASP A 121 -10.38 15.60 -7.29
C ASP A 121 -9.74 15.81 -8.68
N GLY A 122 -10.57 15.81 -9.70
CA GLY A 122 -10.17 15.98 -11.09
C GLY A 122 -9.21 14.89 -11.58
N GLU A 123 -7.94 15.27 -11.81
CA GLU A 123 -6.91 14.35 -12.31
C GLU A 123 -6.14 13.62 -11.19
N LYS A 124 -6.56 13.82 -9.93
CA LYS A 124 -5.90 13.21 -8.76
C LYS A 124 -6.89 12.44 -7.91
N ILE A 125 -6.36 11.41 -7.28
CA ILE A 125 -7.04 10.63 -6.26
C ILE A 125 -6.20 10.71 -4.99
N LYS A 126 -6.83 11.02 -3.86
CA LYS A 126 -6.20 10.97 -2.54
C LYS A 126 -6.81 9.83 -1.76
N ILE A 127 -5.95 8.99 -1.19
CA ILE A 127 -6.37 7.87 -0.34
C ILE A 127 -5.66 8.02 1.00
N SER A 128 -6.44 7.95 2.08
CA SER A 128 -5.90 7.86 3.43
C SER A 128 -6.55 6.70 4.19
N THR A 129 -5.80 6.11 5.11
CA THR A 129 -6.28 5.04 5.97
C THR A 129 -5.43 4.92 7.23
N THR A 130 -6.06 4.37 8.28
CA THR A 130 -5.38 3.89 9.48
C THR A 130 -5.93 2.49 9.79
N PHE A 131 -5.03 1.52 9.90
CA PHE A 131 -5.40 0.14 10.21
C PHE A 131 -4.29 -0.54 11.03
N LYS A 132 -4.55 -1.75 11.50
CA LYS A 132 -3.60 -2.52 12.30
C LYS A 132 -3.17 -3.79 11.60
N VAL A 133 -1.92 -4.16 11.79
CA VAL A 133 -1.32 -5.41 11.30
C VAL A 133 -0.83 -6.21 12.49
N LEU A 134 -1.26 -7.48 12.59
CA LEU A 134 -0.78 -8.41 13.59
C LEU A 134 0.53 -9.07 13.12
N LEU A 135 1.61 -8.85 13.83
CA LEU A 135 2.94 -9.35 13.44
C LEU A 135 2.98 -10.89 13.31
N LYS A 136 2.24 -11.59 14.16
CA LYS A 136 2.14 -13.07 14.14
C LYS A 136 1.56 -13.63 12.84
N ASP A 137 0.64 -12.89 12.19
CA ASP A 137 -0.02 -13.32 10.95
C ASP A 137 0.96 -13.34 9.77
N TYR A 138 2.05 -12.57 9.90
CA TYR A 138 3.16 -12.51 8.93
C TYR A 138 4.43 -13.20 9.43
N LYS A 139 4.35 -13.96 10.53
CA LYS A 139 5.49 -14.67 11.15
C LYS A 139 6.67 -13.76 11.53
N ILE A 140 6.41 -12.48 11.75
CA ILE A 140 7.41 -11.52 12.21
C ILE A 140 7.59 -11.73 13.72
N LYS A 141 8.83 -12.05 14.13
CA LYS A 141 9.19 -12.32 15.53
C LYS A 141 10.03 -11.18 16.08
N ILE A 142 9.55 -10.54 17.14
CA ILE A 142 10.32 -9.55 17.87
C ILE A 142 10.73 -10.16 19.21
N PRO A 143 12.06 -10.23 19.51
CA PRO A 143 12.54 -10.84 20.76
C PRO A 143 12.01 -10.08 21.98
N LYS A 144 11.28 -10.77 22.85
CA LYS A 144 10.66 -10.20 24.07
C LYS A 144 11.68 -9.62 25.07
N ILE A 145 12.95 -10.05 25.00
CA ILE A 145 14.01 -9.61 25.93
C ILE A 145 14.41 -8.14 25.70
N LEU A 146 14.31 -7.66 24.46
CA LEU A 146 14.68 -6.29 24.11
C LEU A 146 13.52 -5.29 24.30
N PHE A 147 12.29 -5.79 24.27
CA PHE A 147 11.10 -4.98 24.31
C PHE A 147 10.02 -5.72 25.11
N LYS A 148 10.03 -5.56 26.42
CA LYS A 148 9.09 -6.25 27.32
C LYS A 148 7.62 -6.08 27.02
N ASN A 149 7.24 -5.15 26.09
CA ASN A 149 5.86 -4.84 25.75
C ASN A 149 5.73 -4.19 24.36
N ILE A 150 6.39 -4.69 23.31
CA ILE A 150 5.98 -4.29 21.95
C ILE A 150 4.58 -4.84 21.73
N ALA A 151 3.69 -3.98 21.29
CA ALA A 151 2.34 -4.37 20.92
C ALA A 151 2.40 -5.48 19.86
N GLU A 152 1.59 -6.51 20.01
CA GLU A 152 1.48 -7.58 19.01
C GLU A 152 0.88 -7.07 17.70
N ASP A 153 0.24 -5.90 17.74
CA ASP A 153 -0.34 -5.18 16.62
C ASP A 153 0.42 -3.87 16.36
N ILE A 154 0.64 -3.58 15.11
CA ILE A 154 1.30 -2.37 14.63
C ILE A 154 0.25 -1.49 13.95
N GLU A 155 0.15 -0.23 14.34
CA GLU A 155 -0.71 0.73 13.66
C GLU A 155 -0.01 1.25 12.40
N ILE A 156 -0.71 1.18 11.28
CA ILE A 156 -0.25 1.67 9.98
C ILE A 156 -1.11 2.87 9.59
N LYS A 157 -0.46 3.98 9.26
CA LYS A 157 -1.10 5.17 8.69
C LYS A 157 -0.60 5.39 7.28
N VAL A 158 -1.52 5.54 6.34
CA VAL A 158 -1.21 5.76 4.94
C VAL A 158 -1.87 7.05 4.46
N SER A 159 -1.12 7.85 3.72
CA SER A 159 -1.63 8.96 2.92
C SER A 159 -0.93 8.92 1.57
N SER A 160 -1.69 8.75 0.49
CA SER A 160 -1.14 8.66 -0.87
C SER A 160 -1.94 9.50 -1.83
N THR A 161 -1.23 10.14 -2.76
CA THR A 161 -1.82 10.87 -3.87
C THR A 161 -1.47 10.14 -5.15
N PHE A 162 -2.48 9.90 -5.98
CA PHE A 162 -2.35 9.30 -7.29
C PHE A 162 -2.66 10.35 -8.34
N LYS A 163 -1.96 10.32 -9.46
CA LYS A 163 -2.24 11.13 -10.65
C LYS A 163 -2.65 10.25 -11.82
N LYS A 164 -3.45 10.83 -12.73
CA LYS A 164 -3.84 10.14 -13.95
C LYS A 164 -2.60 9.77 -14.78
N TYR A 165 -2.54 8.50 -15.23
CA TYR A 165 -1.48 8.02 -16.10
C TYR A 165 -1.79 8.41 -17.54
N ILE A 166 -0.94 9.23 -18.13
CA ILE A 166 -1.00 9.59 -19.55
C ILE A 166 0.11 8.81 -20.26
N LYS A 167 -0.29 7.95 -21.17
CA LYS A 167 0.68 7.26 -22.03
C LYS A 167 1.20 8.24 -23.08
N GLU A 168 2.49 8.57 -23.03
CA GLU A 168 3.18 9.28 -24.09
C GLU A 168 3.27 8.46 -25.39
#